data_0db0b54fefa415eba01e6fac292807db
#
_entry.id   0db0b54fefa415eba01e6fac292807db
#
_cell.length_a   1.000
_cell.length_b   1.000
_cell.length_c   1.000
_cell.angle_alpha   90.00
_cell.angle_beta   90.00
_cell.angle_gamma   90.00
#
_symmetry.space_group_name_H-M   'P 1'
#
loop_
_entity.id
_entity.type
_entity.pdbx_description
1 polymer ?
#
loop_
_entity_poly.entity_id
_entity_poly.type
_entity_poly.pdbx_seq_one_letter_code
_entity_poly.pdbx_strand_id
1 'polypeptide(L)'
;IERLPVDKRKLVAKNKYDSVHDELLEVGTRLLSSERLTEISLNTISDYTNVSKTTIYEHFSSSFNAFLSEVIIHVGKKIQNIYTENLSQDPSSNTLLIFRTWYEFNFTNIMLMRNIYASYILLVDTEYFPITPVLIDIEKQLKDLEFSMKNMKEIVRIFYVSVDDILGNPDVKKIDHVMKDIEPVSYTHLTLP
;
A
#
# COMPACT_ATOMS: atom_id res chain seq x y z
N ILE A 1 -1.75 -26.20 31.47
CA ILE A 1 -2.66 -26.28 30.28
C ILE A 1 -1.81 -26.91 29.20
N GLU A 2 -1.96 -28.23 28.99
CA GLU A 2 -1.30 -28.96 27.90
C GLU A 2 -1.83 -28.45 26.56
N ARG A 3 -0.94 -27.90 25.73
CA ARG A 3 -1.27 -27.57 24.35
C ARG A 3 -1.45 -28.87 23.58
N LEU A 4 -2.64 -29.12 23.09
CA LEU A 4 -2.92 -30.21 22.15
C LEU A 4 -1.88 -30.18 21.02
N PRO A 5 -1.34 -31.34 20.59
CA PRO A 5 -0.39 -31.38 19.49
C PRO A 5 -1.07 -30.86 18.22
N VAL A 6 -0.47 -29.84 17.60
CA VAL A 6 -0.92 -29.30 16.33
C VAL A 6 -0.88 -30.44 15.30
N ASP A 7 -2.00 -30.74 14.68
CA ASP A 7 -2.06 -31.75 13.62
C ASP A 7 -1.12 -31.34 12.47
N LYS A 8 0.00 -32.05 12.33
CA LYS A 8 1.05 -31.74 11.34
C LYS A 8 0.48 -31.65 9.91
N ARG A 9 -0.56 -32.44 9.59
CA ARG A 9 -1.19 -32.40 8.27
C ARG A 9 -1.93 -31.08 8.03
N LYS A 10 -2.63 -30.55 9.03
CA LYS A 10 -3.30 -29.26 8.95
C LYS A 10 -2.30 -28.13 8.80
N LEU A 11 -1.17 -28.19 9.50
CA LEU A 11 -0.11 -27.20 9.39
C LEU A 11 0.52 -27.20 7.99
N VAL A 12 0.82 -28.39 7.42
CA VAL A 12 1.37 -28.50 6.08
C VAL A 12 0.38 -28.00 5.03
N ALA A 13 -0.92 -28.33 5.15
CA ALA A 13 -1.95 -27.85 4.25
C ALA A 13 -2.11 -26.32 4.33
N LYS A 14 -2.07 -25.74 5.53
CA LYS A 14 -2.12 -24.31 5.73
C LYS A 14 -0.91 -23.61 5.10
N ASN A 15 0.31 -24.09 5.36
CA ASN A 15 1.52 -23.51 4.80
C ASN A 15 1.51 -23.55 3.26
N LYS A 16 1.00 -24.63 2.67
CA LYS A 16 0.83 -24.72 1.21
C LYS A 16 -0.18 -23.73 0.69
N TYR A 17 -1.32 -23.55 1.38
CA TYR A 17 -2.34 -22.57 1.02
C TYR A 17 -1.77 -21.15 1.09
N ASP A 18 -1.12 -20.80 2.19
CA ASP A 18 -0.51 -19.47 2.40
C ASP A 18 0.55 -19.18 1.33
N SER A 19 1.40 -20.16 0.98
CA SER A 19 2.42 -20.01 -0.07
C SER A 19 1.82 -19.78 -1.46
N VAL A 20 0.73 -20.47 -1.83
CA VAL A 20 0.04 -20.24 -3.11
C VAL A 20 -0.64 -18.89 -3.11
N HIS A 21 -1.24 -18.48 -2.00
CA HIS A 21 -1.88 -17.19 -1.85
C HIS A 21 -0.89 -16.04 -2.05
N ASP A 22 0.26 -16.10 -1.39
CA ASP A 22 1.33 -15.11 -1.52
C ASP A 22 1.89 -15.05 -2.95
N GLU A 23 2.08 -16.20 -3.61
CA GLU A 23 2.49 -16.26 -5.01
C GLU A 23 1.50 -15.55 -5.94
N LEU A 24 0.20 -15.77 -5.74
CA LEU A 24 -0.85 -15.12 -6.51
C LEU A 24 -0.86 -13.59 -6.32
N LEU A 25 -0.62 -13.10 -5.11
CA LEU A 25 -0.49 -11.66 -4.84
C LEU A 25 0.75 -11.05 -5.49
N GLU A 26 1.89 -11.75 -5.48
CA GLU A 26 3.12 -11.32 -6.15
C GLU A 26 2.94 -11.28 -7.68
N VAL A 27 2.28 -12.27 -8.27
CA VAL A 27 1.98 -12.27 -9.70
C VAL A 27 1.02 -11.13 -10.04
N GLY A 28 -0.01 -10.91 -9.22
CA GLY A 28 -0.92 -9.78 -9.39
C GLY A 28 -0.19 -8.44 -9.37
N THR A 29 0.73 -8.25 -8.44
CA THR A 29 1.57 -7.05 -8.34
C THR A 29 2.43 -6.86 -9.60
N ARG A 30 3.05 -7.94 -10.11
CA ARG A 30 3.86 -7.89 -11.34
C ARG A 30 3.01 -7.56 -12.57
N LEU A 31 1.85 -8.18 -12.72
CA LEU A 31 0.94 -7.90 -13.83
C LEU A 31 0.46 -6.44 -13.81
N LEU A 32 0.07 -5.91 -12.63
CA LEU A 32 -0.27 -4.49 -12.49
C LEU A 32 0.91 -3.55 -12.77
N SER A 33 2.14 -4.04 -12.69
CA SER A 33 3.36 -3.26 -12.99
C SER A 33 3.72 -3.25 -14.48
N SER A 34 3.26 -4.21 -15.27
CA SER A 34 3.67 -4.42 -16.66
C SER A 34 2.54 -4.32 -17.67
N GLU A 35 1.31 -4.65 -17.29
CA GLU A 35 0.16 -4.74 -18.19
C GLU A 35 -0.85 -3.63 -17.91
N ARG A 36 -1.70 -3.33 -18.87
CA ARG A 36 -2.86 -2.46 -18.63
C ARG A 36 -3.90 -3.18 -17.79
N LEU A 37 -4.56 -2.47 -16.88
CA LEU A 37 -5.59 -3.04 -16.02
C LEU A 37 -6.65 -3.83 -16.79
N THR A 38 -7.04 -3.37 -17.99
CA THR A 38 -8.03 -4.00 -18.87
C THR A 38 -7.57 -5.32 -19.49
N GLU A 39 -6.27 -5.61 -19.46
CA GLU A 39 -5.66 -6.84 -20.00
C GLU A 39 -5.45 -7.90 -18.91
N ILE A 40 -5.65 -7.53 -17.65
CA ILE A 40 -5.50 -8.41 -16.50
C ILE A 40 -6.85 -9.08 -16.19
N SER A 41 -6.82 -10.39 -16.07
CA SER A 41 -7.99 -11.22 -15.74
C SER A 41 -7.54 -12.43 -14.92
N LEU A 42 -8.49 -13.16 -14.34
CA LEU A 42 -8.18 -14.42 -13.66
C LEU A 42 -7.61 -15.49 -14.63
N ASN A 43 -7.93 -15.37 -15.93
CA ASN A 43 -7.29 -16.21 -16.96
C ASN A 43 -5.81 -15.92 -17.08
N THR A 44 -5.47 -14.62 -17.23
CA THR A 44 -4.09 -14.15 -17.31
C THR A 44 -3.29 -14.62 -16.09
N ILE A 45 -3.87 -14.48 -14.89
CA ILE A 45 -3.22 -14.91 -13.63
C ILE A 45 -3.00 -16.43 -13.62
N SER A 46 -4.01 -17.21 -14.03
CA SER A 46 -3.90 -18.69 -14.13
C SER A 46 -2.78 -19.10 -15.08
N ASP A 47 -2.66 -18.42 -16.23
CA ASP A 47 -1.64 -18.71 -17.24
C ASP A 47 -0.21 -18.40 -16.74
N TYR A 48 -0.06 -17.32 -15.93
CA TYR A 48 1.24 -16.92 -15.36
C TYR A 48 1.68 -17.76 -14.17
N THR A 49 0.75 -18.34 -13.41
CA THR A 49 1.06 -19.08 -12.16
C THR A 49 1.00 -20.58 -12.31
N ASN A 50 0.42 -21.11 -13.40
CA ASN A 50 -0.01 -22.50 -13.53
C ASN A 50 -1.00 -22.96 -12.43
N VAL A 51 -1.60 -22.02 -11.71
CA VAL A 51 -2.64 -22.29 -10.71
C VAL A 51 -3.99 -22.32 -11.41
N SER A 52 -4.81 -23.34 -11.13
CA SER A 52 -6.13 -23.45 -11.75
C SER A 52 -7.04 -22.29 -11.32
N LYS A 53 -7.95 -21.86 -12.22
CA LYS A 53 -8.95 -20.84 -11.91
C LYS A 53 -9.79 -21.20 -10.68
N THR A 54 -10.13 -22.49 -10.51
CA THR A 54 -10.86 -22.96 -9.33
C THR A 54 -10.09 -22.65 -8.06
N THR A 55 -8.79 -22.94 -8.03
CA THR A 55 -7.93 -22.65 -6.90
C THR A 55 -7.83 -21.14 -6.65
N ILE A 56 -7.70 -20.32 -7.71
CA ILE A 56 -7.69 -18.85 -7.58
C ILE A 56 -9.01 -18.36 -6.95
N TYR A 57 -10.15 -18.90 -7.40
CA TYR A 57 -11.46 -18.58 -6.81
C TYR A 57 -11.58 -18.99 -5.34
N GLU A 58 -10.97 -20.10 -4.93
CA GLU A 58 -10.93 -20.54 -3.53
C GLU A 58 -10.15 -19.55 -2.65
N HIS A 59 -9.11 -18.91 -3.20
CA HIS A 59 -8.31 -17.93 -2.49
C HIS A 59 -8.97 -16.53 -2.39
N PHE A 60 -9.77 -16.11 -3.38
CA PHE A 60 -10.25 -14.73 -3.53
C PHE A 60 -11.77 -14.62 -3.68
N SER A 61 -12.53 -15.43 -2.94
CA SER A 61 -14.00 -15.32 -2.85
C SER A 61 -14.71 -15.24 -4.21
N SER A 62 -14.19 -15.94 -5.21
CA SER A 62 -14.77 -16.09 -6.56
C SER A 62 -14.87 -14.79 -7.37
N SER A 63 -14.10 -13.74 -7.06
CA SER A 63 -14.16 -12.49 -7.83
C SER A 63 -12.78 -11.89 -8.14
N PHE A 64 -12.69 -11.29 -9.33
CA PHE A 64 -11.51 -10.52 -9.72
C PHE A 64 -11.33 -9.26 -8.85
N ASN A 65 -12.44 -8.64 -8.42
CA ASN A 65 -12.38 -7.47 -7.54
C ASN A 65 -11.83 -7.84 -6.15
N ALA A 66 -12.19 -8.99 -5.60
CA ALA A 66 -11.61 -9.47 -4.34
C ALA A 66 -10.10 -9.71 -4.48
N PHE A 67 -9.67 -10.32 -5.58
CA PHE A 67 -8.25 -10.48 -5.90
C PHE A 67 -7.54 -9.13 -5.97
N LEU A 68 -8.07 -8.16 -6.73
CA LEU A 68 -7.50 -6.81 -6.83
C LEU A 68 -7.39 -6.11 -5.46
N SER A 69 -8.43 -6.22 -4.64
CA SER A 69 -8.43 -5.64 -3.29
C SER A 69 -7.29 -6.19 -2.43
N GLU A 70 -7.06 -7.50 -2.48
CA GLU A 70 -5.99 -8.12 -1.71
C GLU A 70 -4.60 -7.77 -2.26
N VAL A 71 -4.43 -7.66 -3.59
CA VAL A 71 -3.19 -7.15 -4.20
C VAL A 71 -2.91 -5.71 -3.76
N ILE A 72 -3.93 -4.85 -3.71
CA ILE A 72 -3.81 -3.47 -3.23
C ILE A 72 -3.33 -3.43 -1.77
N ILE A 73 -3.94 -4.24 -0.90
CA ILE A 73 -3.53 -4.37 0.50
C ILE A 73 -2.09 -4.88 0.60
N HIS A 74 -1.73 -5.86 -0.21
CA HIS A 74 -0.38 -6.42 -0.26
C HIS A 74 0.66 -5.36 -0.65
N VAL A 75 0.39 -4.55 -1.67
CA VAL A 75 1.25 -3.42 -2.06
C VAL A 75 1.36 -2.39 -0.94
N GLY A 76 0.25 -2.05 -0.27
CA GLY A 76 0.26 -1.15 0.89
C GLY A 76 1.16 -1.65 2.02
N LYS A 77 1.09 -2.95 2.33
CA LYS A 77 1.99 -3.59 3.32
C LYS A 77 3.46 -3.57 2.88
N LYS A 78 3.75 -3.76 1.59
CA LYS A 78 5.13 -3.64 1.08
C LYS A 78 5.69 -2.24 1.31
N ILE A 79 4.90 -1.20 1.04
CA ILE A 79 5.30 0.18 1.29
C ILE A 79 5.53 0.41 2.78
N GLN A 80 4.62 -0.08 3.62
CA GLN A 80 4.73 0.01 5.07
C GLN A 80 6.02 -0.64 5.60
N ASN A 81 6.36 -1.81 5.11
CA ASN A 81 7.59 -2.51 5.50
C ASN A 81 8.87 -1.73 5.17
N ILE A 82 8.89 -0.97 4.04
CA ILE A 82 10.07 -0.19 3.65
C ILE A 82 10.42 0.87 4.70
N TYR A 83 9.46 1.58 5.27
CA TYR A 83 9.75 2.62 6.26
C TYR A 83 9.76 2.12 7.71
N THR A 84 9.02 1.06 8.04
CA THR A 84 8.86 0.59 9.42
C THR A 84 10.20 0.23 10.07
N GLU A 85 11.11 -0.37 9.32
CA GLU A 85 12.44 -0.75 9.82
C GLU A 85 13.35 0.45 10.10
N ASN A 86 12.99 1.63 9.62
CA ASN A 86 13.77 2.87 9.73
C ASN A 86 13.11 3.93 10.65
N LEU A 87 12.01 3.58 11.32
CA LEU A 87 11.37 4.48 12.26
C LEU A 87 12.29 4.76 13.47
N SER A 88 12.33 6.03 13.89
CA SER A 88 13.06 6.53 15.05
C SER A 88 12.13 6.81 16.22
N GLN A 89 12.66 7.43 17.29
CA GLN A 89 11.85 7.95 18.39
C GLN A 89 11.29 9.37 18.11
N ASP A 90 11.70 10.00 17.01
CA ASP A 90 11.22 11.33 16.63
C ASP A 90 10.05 11.25 15.65
N PRO A 91 8.81 11.59 16.08
CA PRO A 91 7.62 11.53 15.23
C PRO A 91 7.69 12.44 13.99
N SER A 92 8.36 13.59 14.06
CA SER A 92 8.51 14.51 12.91
C SER A 92 9.33 13.87 11.81
N SER A 93 10.51 13.33 12.16
CA SER A 93 11.36 12.59 11.22
C SER A 93 10.65 11.37 10.65
N ASN A 94 9.88 10.66 11.47
CA ASN A 94 9.08 9.51 11.02
C ASN A 94 8.01 9.93 10.01
N THR A 95 7.31 11.03 10.25
CA THR A 95 6.30 11.56 9.31
C THR A 95 6.94 11.86 7.96
N LEU A 96 8.07 12.56 7.94
CA LEU A 96 8.80 12.87 6.71
C LEU A 96 9.29 11.61 6.00
N LEU A 97 9.82 10.62 6.74
CA LEU A 97 10.26 9.34 6.19
C LEU A 97 9.11 8.59 5.51
N ILE A 98 7.94 8.52 6.17
CA ILE A 98 6.75 7.84 5.64
C ILE A 98 6.30 8.52 4.33
N PHE A 99 6.19 9.86 4.33
CA PHE A 99 5.82 10.61 3.12
C PHE A 99 6.82 10.40 1.98
N ARG A 100 8.12 10.53 2.26
CA ARG A 100 9.16 10.32 1.25
C ARG A 100 9.08 8.92 0.66
N THR A 101 9.00 7.89 1.50
CA THR A 101 8.90 6.50 1.06
C THR A 101 7.69 6.29 0.15
N TRP A 102 6.53 6.85 0.51
CA TRP A 102 5.33 6.78 -0.31
C TRP A 102 5.54 7.43 -1.69
N TYR A 103 6.09 8.64 -1.74
CA TYR A 103 6.34 9.33 -3.01
C TYR A 103 7.36 8.61 -3.88
N GLU A 104 8.47 8.18 -3.30
CA GLU A 104 9.51 7.43 -4.02
C GLU A 104 8.96 6.12 -4.57
N PHE A 105 8.11 5.42 -3.81
CA PHE A 105 7.47 4.19 -4.28
C PHE A 105 6.53 4.47 -5.46
N ASN A 106 5.69 5.50 -5.38
CA ASN A 106 4.81 5.91 -6.49
C ASN A 106 5.61 6.26 -7.74
N PHE A 107 6.67 7.02 -7.58
CA PHE A 107 7.54 7.43 -8.68
C PHE A 107 8.25 6.24 -9.34
N THR A 108 8.76 5.32 -8.54
CA THR A 108 9.49 4.14 -9.03
C THR A 108 8.56 3.11 -9.67
N ASN A 109 7.29 3.03 -9.22
CA ASN A 109 6.32 2.02 -9.64
C ASN A 109 5.10 2.65 -10.33
N ILE A 110 5.31 3.59 -11.26
CA ILE A 110 4.26 4.41 -11.87
C ILE A 110 3.15 3.58 -12.50
N MET A 111 3.47 2.54 -13.29
CA MET A 111 2.45 1.71 -13.94
C MET A 111 1.60 0.97 -12.90
N LEU A 112 2.24 0.35 -11.90
CA LEU A 112 1.57 -0.30 -10.78
C LEU A 112 0.59 0.66 -10.10
N MET A 113 1.07 1.84 -9.73
CA MET A 113 0.26 2.80 -8.99
C MET A 113 -0.87 3.39 -9.84
N ARG A 114 -0.64 3.67 -11.11
CA ARG A 114 -1.72 4.08 -12.04
C ARG A 114 -2.81 3.03 -12.16
N ASN A 115 -2.45 1.76 -12.29
CA ASN A 115 -3.41 0.66 -12.35
C ASN A 115 -4.17 0.49 -11.03
N ILE A 116 -3.50 0.64 -9.88
CA ILE A 116 -4.13 0.64 -8.56
C ILE A 116 -5.14 1.79 -8.44
N TYR A 117 -4.77 3.01 -8.79
CA TYR A 117 -5.68 4.16 -8.72
C TYR A 117 -6.85 4.02 -9.72
N ALA A 118 -6.59 3.49 -10.92
CA ALA A 118 -7.66 3.21 -11.88
C ALA A 118 -8.63 2.13 -11.37
N SER A 119 -8.13 1.10 -10.68
CA SER A 119 -8.96 0.04 -10.12
C SER A 119 -9.87 0.51 -8.98
N TYR A 120 -9.52 1.59 -8.30
CA TYR A 120 -10.36 2.17 -7.24
C TYR A 120 -11.76 2.54 -7.72
N ILE A 121 -11.90 2.99 -8.97
CA ILE A 121 -13.21 3.29 -9.57
C ILE A 121 -14.06 2.02 -9.71
N LEU A 122 -13.41 0.85 -9.84
CA LEU A 122 -14.06 -0.46 -9.97
C LEU A 122 -14.37 -1.11 -8.62
N LEU A 123 -13.72 -0.65 -7.55
CA LEU A 123 -13.76 -1.25 -6.20
C LEU A 123 -14.59 -0.41 -5.23
N VAL A 124 -15.76 0.06 -5.67
CA VAL A 124 -16.63 1.01 -4.93
C VAL A 124 -16.95 0.59 -3.48
N ASP A 125 -16.82 -0.70 -3.18
CA ASP A 125 -17.15 -1.25 -1.85
C ASP A 125 -15.92 -1.53 -0.96
N THR A 126 -14.70 -1.15 -1.37
CA THR A 126 -13.53 -1.41 -0.55
C THR A 126 -13.17 -0.21 0.33
N GLU A 127 -13.18 -0.41 1.64
CA GLU A 127 -12.67 0.56 2.62
C GLU A 127 -11.14 0.72 2.57
N TYR A 128 -10.45 -0.09 1.75
CA TYR A 128 -8.99 -0.14 1.70
C TYR A 128 -8.44 0.46 0.42
N PHE A 129 -7.82 1.60 0.58
CA PHE A 129 -6.91 2.19 -0.39
C PHE A 129 -5.46 1.79 -0.04
N PRO A 130 -4.53 1.65 -1.00
CA PRO A 130 -3.13 1.30 -0.68
C PRO A 130 -2.46 2.31 0.26
N ILE A 131 -2.95 3.54 0.24
CA ILE A 131 -2.52 4.60 1.14
C ILE A 131 -3.08 4.47 2.56
N THR A 132 -4.18 3.72 2.78
CA THR A 132 -4.84 3.66 4.10
C THR A 132 -3.89 3.24 5.22
N PRO A 133 -3.05 2.17 5.09
CA PRO A 133 -2.07 1.83 6.12
C PRO A 133 -1.06 2.96 6.37
N VAL A 134 -0.60 3.61 5.30
CA VAL A 134 0.35 4.74 5.36
C VAL A 134 -0.28 5.93 6.07
N LEU A 135 -1.54 6.28 5.77
CA LEU A 135 -2.27 7.36 6.45
C LEU A 135 -2.50 7.08 7.93
N ILE A 136 -2.79 5.83 8.29
CA ILE A 136 -2.95 5.43 9.69
C ILE A 136 -1.64 5.63 10.45
N ASP A 137 -0.50 5.24 9.87
CA ASP A 137 0.80 5.43 10.50
C ASP A 137 1.17 6.91 10.63
N ILE A 138 0.89 7.73 9.60
CA ILE A 138 1.08 9.18 9.67
C ILE A 138 0.20 9.77 10.78
N GLU A 139 -1.08 9.40 10.84
CA GLU A 139 -1.99 9.87 11.87
C GLU A 139 -1.49 9.53 13.28
N LYS A 140 -0.92 8.33 13.46
CA LYS A 140 -0.33 7.91 14.72
C LYS A 140 0.87 8.80 15.10
N GLN A 141 1.81 9.06 14.19
CA GLN A 141 2.95 9.95 14.44
C GLN A 141 2.48 11.37 14.78
N LEU A 142 1.48 11.89 14.07
CA LEU A 142 0.97 13.24 14.26
C LEU A 142 0.20 13.40 15.58
N LYS A 143 -0.46 12.35 16.09
CA LYS A 143 -1.09 12.37 17.43
C LYS A 143 -0.07 12.56 18.54
N ASP A 144 1.10 11.94 18.40
CA ASP A 144 2.19 12.07 19.37
C ASP A 144 2.80 13.49 19.38
N LEU A 145 2.54 14.30 18.35
CA LEU A 145 2.98 15.69 18.23
C LEU A 145 1.92 16.73 18.65
N GLU A 146 0.78 16.33 19.20
CA GLU A 146 -0.36 17.23 19.52
C GLU A 146 -0.84 18.05 18.29
N PHE A 147 -0.75 17.48 17.12
CA PHE A 147 -1.15 18.13 15.88
C PHE A 147 -2.64 18.46 15.85
N SER A 148 -2.97 19.69 15.43
CA SER A 148 -4.36 20.07 15.26
C SER A 148 -5.02 19.32 14.09
N MET A 149 -6.33 19.01 14.21
CA MET A 149 -7.10 18.39 13.12
C MET A 149 -7.07 19.19 11.81
N LYS A 150 -6.85 20.49 11.88
CA LYS A 150 -6.72 21.36 10.71
C LYS A 150 -5.43 21.06 9.95
N ASN A 151 -4.32 20.92 10.66
CA ASN A 151 -3.02 20.65 10.06
C ASN A 151 -2.97 19.24 9.47
N MET A 152 -3.61 18.25 10.12
CA MET A 152 -3.71 16.90 9.58
C MET A 152 -4.47 16.88 8.24
N LYS A 153 -5.60 17.59 8.14
CA LYS A 153 -6.35 17.72 6.88
C LYS A 153 -5.51 18.36 5.77
N GLU A 154 -4.70 19.35 6.10
CA GLU A 154 -3.83 20.00 5.13
C GLU A 154 -2.71 19.08 4.63
N ILE A 155 -2.07 18.32 5.53
CA ILE A 155 -1.07 17.30 5.16
C ILE A 155 -1.69 16.25 4.23
N VAL A 156 -2.86 15.72 4.57
CA VAL A 156 -3.57 14.75 3.75
C VAL A 156 -3.93 15.34 2.38
N ARG A 157 -4.36 16.60 2.34
CA ARG A 157 -4.66 17.31 1.08
C ARG A 157 -3.42 17.45 0.19
N ILE A 158 -2.31 17.92 0.75
CA ILE A 158 -1.03 18.05 0.03
C ILE A 158 -0.62 16.69 -0.52
N PHE A 159 -0.74 15.64 0.28
CA PHE A 159 -0.42 14.29 -0.11
C PHE A 159 -1.22 13.83 -1.35
N TYR A 160 -2.55 13.95 -1.34
CA TYR A 160 -3.38 13.53 -2.48
C TYR A 160 -3.08 14.32 -3.76
N VAL A 161 -3.02 15.65 -3.67
CA VAL A 161 -2.73 16.51 -4.83
C VAL A 161 -1.36 16.17 -5.44
N SER A 162 -0.37 15.92 -4.59
CA SER A 162 0.98 15.62 -5.04
C SER A 162 1.11 14.24 -5.67
N VAL A 163 0.36 13.24 -5.19
CA VAL A 163 0.31 11.91 -5.81
C VAL A 163 -0.28 11.99 -7.22
N ASP A 164 -1.40 12.71 -7.40
CA ASP A 164 -2.02 12.92 -8.72
C ASP A 164 -1.04 13.57 -9.69
N ASP A 165 -0.30 14.59 -9.24
CA ASP A 165 0.69 15.27 -10.07
C ASP A 165 1.88 14.36 -10.42
N ILE A 166 2.38 13.55 -9.49
CA ILE A 166 3.45 12.58 -9.74
C ILE A 166 3.01 11.52 -10.74
N LEU A 167 1.82 10.97 -10.58
CA LEU A 167 1.30 9.94 -11.48
C LEU A 167 0.95 10.47 -12.87
N GLY A 168 0.50 11.73 -12.96
CA GLY A 168 0.19 12.38 -14.23
C GLY A 168 1.41 12.79 -15.02
N ASN A 169 2.41 13.36 -14.36
CA ASN A 169 3.65 13.87 -14.95
C ASN A 169 4.84 13.60 -14.01
N PRO A 170 5.43 12.39 -14.04
CA PRO A 170 6.48 11.98 -13.13
C PRO A 170 7.77 12.80 -13.32
N ASP A 171 8.20 13.49 -12.25
CA ASP A 171 9.46 14.19 -12.14
C ASP A 171 10.00 14.06 -10.72
N VAL A 172 11.21 13.51 -10.56
CA VAL A 172 11.84 13.30 -9.25
C VAL A 172 11.98 14.61 -8.45
N LYS A 173 12.12 15.75 -9.10
CA LYS A 173 12.20 17.06 -8.45
C LYS A 173 10.92 17.45 -7.71
N LYS A 174 9.78 16.89 -8.11
CA LYS A 174 8.50 17.12 -7.44
C LYS A 174 8.48 16.52 -6.05
N ILE A 175 9.13 15.39 -5.83
CA ILE A 175 9.26 14.75 -4.50
C ILE A 175 9.92 15.73 -3.54
N ASP A 176 11.06 16.30 -3.92
CA ASP A 176 11.79 17.24 -3.08
C ASP A 176 11.01 18.55 -2.84
N HIS A 177 10.22 19.00 -3.83
CA HIS A 177 9.35 20.16 -3.67
C HIS A 177 8.26 19.93 -2.64
N VAL A 178 7.54 18.82 -2.76
CA VAL A 178 6.48 18.43 -1.81
C VAL A 178 7.04 18.21 -0.41
N MET A 179 8.21 17.59 -0.29
CA MET A 179 8.87 17.41 1.02
C MET A 179 9.17 18.73 1.70
N LYS A 180 9.57 19.77 0.95
CA LYS A 180 9.76 21.13 1.47
C LYS A 180 8.47 21.79 1.95
N ASP A 181 7.33 21.47 1.33
CA ASP A 181 6.03 21.99 1.75
C ASP A 181 5.52 21.29 3.02
N ILE A 182 5.84 20.01 3.20
CA ILE A 182 5.45 19.22 4.37
C ILE A 182 6.35 19.50 5.58
N GLU A 183 7.63 19.71 5.37
CA GLU A 183 8.62 19.91 6.43
C GLU A 183 8.24 21.03 7.43
N PRO A 184 7.88 22.27 7.00
CA PRO A 184 7.44 23.31 7.93
C PRO A 184 6.21 22.92 8.74
N VAL A 185 5.27 22.20 8.13
CA VAL A 185 4.04 21.75 8.80
C VAL A 185 4.37 20.73 9.88
N SER A 186 5.39 19.88 9.67
CA SER A 186 5.84 18.88 10.64
C SER A 186 6.62 19.49 11.81
N TYR A 187 7.31 20.63 11.62
CA TYR A 187 8.16 21.26 12.62
C TYR A 187 7.55 22.50 13.32
N THR A 188 6.49 23.12 12.80
CA THR A 188 5.91 24.34 13.36
C THR A 188 5.43 24.24 14.81
N HIS A 189 5.31 23.03 15.36
CA HIS A 189 4.88 22.80 16.75
C HIS A 189 6.03 22.60 17.74
N LEU A 190 7.27 22.45 17.27
CA LEU A 190 8.44 22.31 18.14
C LEU A 190 9.03 23.64 18.63
N THR A 191 8.54 24.77 18.10
CA THR A 191 9.14 26.11 18.33
C THR A 191 8.20 27.13 18.98
N LEU A 192 7.02 26.75 19.46
CA LEU A 192 6.18 27.66 20.24
C LEU A 192 6.42 27.41 21.75
N PRO A 193 6.79 28.47 22.49
CA PRO A 193 6.97 28.41 23.94
C PRO A 193 5.67 28.17 24.69
#